data_312cac74272a12554881787e0f7478ff
#
_entry.id   312cac74272a12554881787e0f7478ff
#
_cell.length_a   1.000
_cell.length_b   1.000
_cell.length_c   1.000
_cell.angle_alpha   90.00
_cell.angle_beta   90.00
_cell.angle_gamma   90.00
#
_symmetry.space_group_name_H-M   'P 1'
#
loop_
_entity.id
_entity.type
_entity.pdbx_description
1 polymer ?
#
loop_
_entity_poly.entity_id
_entity_poly.type
_entity_poly.pdbx_seq_one_letter_code
_entity_poly.pdbx_strand_id
1 'polypeptide(L)'
;QIPEDATGLPMVFLHGYGQSRMGWMTTPDGREGWSDLFLRDGHSVWLIDQPRRGEAGQTSVAGTMTTTPSDQTWYTQFRIGTYLNDEFTYNEGSQFPQGEDVLDQFFRQMTPDTGMDNAAGDQNIDNTVVAQAVAATIDEIYERTGQDSILVTHSQGGLPGWEVPRYT
;
A
#
# COMPACT_ATOMS: atom_id res chain seq x y z
N GLN A 1 4.90 -0.73 14.99
CA GLN A 1 6.13 -0.79 15.81
C GLN A 1 6.37 0.57 16.45
N ILE A 2 6.82 0.58 17.69
CA ILE A 2 7.05 1.81 18.47
C ILE A 2 8.47 1.72 19.02
N PRO A 3 9.38 2.65 18.66
CA PRO A 3 10.70 2.76 19.27
C PRO A 3 10.59 3.09 20.78
N GLU A 4 11.54 2.63 21.60
CA GLU A 4 11.57 2.94 23.05
C GLU A 4 11.63 4.45 23.30
N ASP A 5 12.34 5.17 22.45
CA ASP A 5 12.54 6.63 22.54
C ASP A 5 11.84 7.35 21.36
N ALA A 6 10.58 7.02 21.09
CA ALA A 6 9.83 7.68 20.02
C ALA A 6 9.70 9.19 20.30
N THR A 7 10.25 10.01 19.43
CA THR A 7 10.24 11.48 19.53
C THR A 7 9.47 12.15 18.40
N GLY A 8 9.26 11.43 17.30
CA GLY A 8 8.50 11.89 16.15
C GLY A 8 7.01 11.55 16.26
N LEU A 9 6.18 12.26 15.50
CA LEU A 9 4.75 11.94 15.39
C LEU A 9 4.54 10.53 14.81
N PRO A 10 3.49 9.82 15.22
CA PRO A 10 3.13 8.55 14.63
C PRO A 10 2.94 8.64 13.10
N MET A 11 3.49 7.69 12.38
CA MET A 11 3.38 7.57 10.92
C MET A 11 2.43 6.43 10.56
N VAL A 12 1.40 6.72 9.81
CA VAL A 12 0.42 5.73 9.31
C VAL A 12 0.57 5.60 7.80
N PHE A 13 0.81 4.39 7.30
CA PHE A 13 1.07 4.14 5.89
C PHE A 13 -0.07 3.36 5.24
N LEU A 14 -0.62 3.93 4.16
CA LEU A 14 -1.71 3.36 3.38
C LEU A 14 -1.24 3.05 1.96
N HIS A 15 -1.25 1.77 1.59
CA HIS A 15 -0.81 1.30 0.26
C HIS A 15 -1.83 1.61 -0.85
N GLY A 16 -1.43 1.37 -2.10
CA GLY A 16 -2.24 1.58 -3.29
C GLY A 16 -2.79 0.30 -3.92
N TYR A 17 -3.17 0.43 -5.19
CA TYR A 17 -3.75 -0.65 -5.99
C TYR A 17 -2.79 -1.84 -6.14
N GLY A 18 -3.34 -3.03 -5.98
CA GLY A 18 -2.59 -4.28 -6.15
C GLY A 18 -1.46 -4.49 -5.15
N GLN A 19 -1.42 -3.70 -4.07
CA GLN A 19 -0.36 -3.74 -3.08
C GLN A 19 -0.88 -4.16 -1.70
N SER A 20 0.05 -4.29 -0.77
CA SER A 20 -0.19 -4.49 0.66
C SER A 20 0.81 -3.66 1.46
N ARG A 21 0.71 -3.71 2.78
CA ARG A 21 1.69 -3.06 3.68
C ARG A 21 3.14 -3.50 3.44
N MET A 22 3.36 -4.66 2.82
CA MET A 22 4.70 -5.17 2.50
C MET A 22 5.52 -4.20 1.65
N GLY A 23 4.88 -3.43 0.78
CA GLY A 23 5.55 -2.41 -0.04
C GLY A 23 6.20 -1.27 0.76
N TRP A 24 5.82 -1.11 2.04
CA TRP A 24 6.43 -0.15 2.96
C TRP A 24 7.56 -0.76 3.82
N MET A 25 7.59 -2.10 3.92
CA MET A 25 8.50 -2.83 4.81
C MET A 25 9.81 -3.19 4.13
N THR A 26 9.80 -3.46 2.83
CA THR A 26 10.97 -3.88 2.08
C THR A 26 10.91 -3.47 0.63
N THR A 27 12.07 -3.40 -0.01
CA THR A 27 12.21 -3.24 -1.46
C THR A 27 12.29 -4.61 -2.15
N PRO A 28 12.01 -4.70 -3.46
CA PRO A 28 12.09 -5.96 -4.20
C PRO A 28 13.49 -6.62 -4.19
N ASP A 29 14.55 -5.82 -4.03
CA ASP A 29 15.93 -6.28 -3.91
C ASP A 29 16.37 -6.55 -2.45
N GLY A 30 15.42 -6.57 -1.51
CA GLY A 30 15.64 -6.98 -0.13
C GLY A 30 16.28 -5.91 0.78
N ARG A 31 16.32 -4.65 0.35
CA ARG A 31 16.72 -3.55 1.23
C ARG A 31 15.58 -3.18 2.18
N GLU A 32 15.91 -2.44 3.23
CA GLU A 32 14.95 -1.85 4.15
C GLU A 32 13.96 -0.93 3.43
N GLY A 33 12.70 -1.01 3.83
CA GLY A 33 11.65 -0.14 3.35
C GLY A 33 11.51 1.16 4.15
N TRP A 34 10.51 1.93 3.80
CA TRP A 34 10.20 3.20 4.45
C TRP A 34 9.93 3.03 5.95
N SER A 35 9.29 1.93 6.35
CA SER A 35 8.99 1.67 7.77
C SER A 35 10.23 1.67 8.63
N ASP A 36 11.30 1.02 8.18
CA ASP A 36 12.55 0.95 8.96
C ASP A 36 13.28 2.29 9.01
N LEU A 37 13.20 3.06 7.91
CA LEU A 37 13.79 4.40 7.85
C LEU A 37 13.14 5.34 8.88
N PHE A 38 11.80 5.38 8.93
CA PHE A 38 11.09 6.22 9.89
C PHE A 38 11.20 5.74 11.34
N LEU A 39 11.25 4.42 11.55
CA LEU A 39 11.54 3.87 12.89
C LEU A 39 12.90 4.33 13.42
N ARG A 40 13.94 4.33 12.57
CA ARG A 40 15.27 4.84 12.96
C ARG A 40 15.30 6.35 13.18
N ASP A 41 14.41 7.08 12.52
CA ASP A 41 14.25 8.53 12.72
C ASP A 41 13.40 8.87 13.96
N GLY A 42 13.01 7.86 14.74
CA GLY A 42 12.29 8.04 16.00
C GLY A 42 10.77 8.13 15.89
N HIS A 43 10.21 7.81 14.74
CA HIS A 43 8.75 7.75 14.57
C HIS A 43 8.20 6.37 14.97
N SER A 44 7.04 6.34 15.60
CA SER A 44 6.25 5.11 15.64
C SER A 44 5.61 4.87 14.26
N VAL A 45 5.61 3.62 13.80
CA VAL A 45 5.16 3.26 12.45
C VAL A 45 3.99 2.28 12.53
N TRP A 46 2.93 2.63 11.82
CA TRP A 46 1.68 1.88 11.73
C TRP A 46 1.41 1.55 10.26
N LEU A 47 1.38 0.26 9.95
CA LEU A 47 1.22 -0.26 8.60
C LEU A 47 -0.17 -0.87 8.46
N ILE A 48 -0.95 -0.37 7.52
CA ILE A 48 -2.32 -0.80 7.28
C ILE A 48 -2.39 -1.61 5.99
N ASP A 49 -2.98 -2.79 6.06
CA ASP A 49 -3.61 -3.40 4.90
C ASP A 49 -5.03 -2.85 4.78
N GLN A 50 -5.39 -2.37 3.61
CA GLN A 50 -6.74 -1.87 3.36
C GLN A 50 -7.77 -2.98 3.62
N PRO A 51 -8.95 -2.66 4.15
CA PRO A 51 -10.01 -3.64 4.32
C PRO A 51 -10.21 -4.51 3.07
N ARG A 52 -10.27 -5.82 3.25
CA ARG A 52 -10.40 -6.86 2.21
C ARG A 52 -9.14 -7.10 1.38
N ARG A 53 -7.98 -6.56 1.77
CA ARG A 53 -6.72 -6.74 1.05
C ARG A 53 -5.63 -7.25 1.98
N GLY A 54 -4.60 -7.85 1.39
CA GLY A 54 -3.47 -8.37 2.13
C GLY A 54 -3.93 -9.28 3.28
N GLU A 55 -3.41 -9.08 4.45
CA GLU A 55 -3.81 -9.83 5.65
C GLU A 55 -5.17 -9.39 6.24
N ALA A 56 -5.70 -8.24 5.81
CA ALA A 56 -7.06 -7.80 6.13
C ALA A 56 -8.11 -8.33 5.12
N GLY A 57 -7.80 -9.40 4.40
CA GLY A 57 -8.62 -9.94 3.32
C GLY A 57 -9.92 -10.61 3.75
N GLN A 58 -10.06 -11.01 5.01
CA GLN A 58 -11.30 -11.62 5.48
C GLN A 58 -12.43 -10.60 5.56
N THR A 59 -13.59 -10.97 4.99
CA THR A 59 -14.80 -10.16 5.05
C THR A 59 -16.04 -11.02 5.09
N SER A 60 -17.08 -10.56 5.76
CA SER A 60 -18.43 -11.13 5.72
C SER A 60 -19.35 -10.40 4.74
N VAL A 61 -18.89 -9.35 4.12
CA VAL A 61 -19.62 -8.57 3.13
C VAL A 61 -19.27 -9.05 1.74
N ALA A 62 -20.28 -9.25 0.89
CA ALA A 62 -20.05 -9.58 -0.50
C ALA A 62 -19.18 -8.51 -1.20
N GLY A 63 -18.32 -8.93 -2.09
CA GLY A 63 -17.42 -8.04 -2.82
C GLY A 63 -16.95 -8.68 -4.11
N THR A 64 -16.54 -7.84 -5.05
CA THR A 64 -15.88 -8.26 -6.28
C THR A 64 -14.38 -8.34 -6.08
N MET A 65 -13.76 -9.33 -6.68
CA MET A 65 -12.31 -9.44 -6.76
C MET A 65 -11.86 -9.15 -8.18
N THR A 66 -11.00 -8.17 -8.31
CA THR A 66 -10.29 -7.91 -9.56
C THR A 66 -8.94 -8.61 -9.51
N THR A 67 -8.66 -9.44 -10.51
CA THR A 67 -7.33 -10.03 -10.64
C THR A 67 -6.29 -8.95 -10.82
N THR A 68 -5.08 -9.19 -10.32
CA THR A 68 -3.95 -8.32 -10.63
C THR A 68 -3.76 -8.23 -12.15
N PRO A 69 -3.45 -7.05 -12.71
CA PRO A 69 -2.97 -6.97 -14.08
C PRO A 69 -1.74 -7.86 -14.27
N SER A 70 -1.51 -8.27 -15.52
CA SER A 70 -0.33 -9.06 -15.87
C SER A 70 0.98 -8.32 -15.55
N ASP A 71 2.04 -9.06 -15.31
CA ASP A 71 3.38 -8.52 -15.06
C ASP A 71 3.82 -7.55 -16.15
N GLN A 72 3.53 -7.87 -17.42
CA GLN A 72 3.82 -7.04 -18.59
C GLN A 72 3.10 -5.69 -18.51
N THR A 73 1.84 -5.71 -18.07
CA THR A 73 1.06 -4.48 -17.88
C THR A 73 1.65 -3.61 -16.78
N TRP A 74 1.95 -4.19 -15.62
CA TRP A 74 2.59 -3.49 -14.52
C TRP A 74 3.95 -2.91 -14.92
N TYR A 75 4.80 -3.72 -15.56
CA TYR A 75 6.13 -3.33 -16.01
C TYR A 75 6.09 -2.09 -16.91
N THR A 76 5.20 -2.10 -17.87
CA THR A 76 5.06 -0.99 -18.84
C THR A 76 4.37 0.22 -18.21
N GLN A 77 3.27 0.02 -17.47
CA GLN A 77 2.47 1.10 -16.90
C GLN A 77 3.25 1.91 -15.85
N PHE A 78 4.05 1.25 -15.04
CA PHE A 78 4.88 1.91 -14.04
C PHE A 78 6.25 2.32 -14.54
N ARG A 79 6.47 2.26 -15.84
CA ARG A 79 7.66 2.78 -16.52
C ARG A 79 8.97 2.12 -16.05
N ILE A 80 8.89 0.90 -15.56
CA ILE A 80 10.09 0.10 -15.26
C ILE A 80 10.83 -0.14 -16.56
N GLY A 81 10.10 -0.49 -17.61
CA GLY A 81 10.64 -0.72 -18.93
C GLY A 81 9.56 -0.99 -19.99
N THR A 82 9.94 -1.70 -21.03
CA THR A 82 9.09 -2.12 -22.14
C THR A 82 9.10 -3.64 -22.23
N TYR A 83 7.91 -4.23 -22.42
CA TYR A 83 7.77 -5.64 -22.74
C TYR A 83 7.42 -5.79 -24.22
N LEU A 84 8.29 -6.41 -24.97
CA LEU A 84 8.13 -6.62 -26.41
C LEU A 84 8.80 -7.95 -26.82
N ASN A 85 8.14 -8.72 -27.70
CA ASN A 85 8.65 -10.01 -28.21
C ASN A 85 9.06 -10.98 -27.09
N ASP A 86 8.26 -11.07 -26.05
CA ASP A 86 8.50 -11.90 -24.85
C ASP A 86 9.76 -11.54 -24.04
N GLU A 87 10.25 -10.30 -24.20
CA GLU A 87 11.38 -9.78 -23.44
C GLU A 87 11.05 -8.53 -22.65
N PHE A 88 11.58 -8.45 -21.43
CA PHE A 88 11.58 -7.26 -20.59
C PHE A 88 12.84 -6.43 -20.82
N THR A 89 12.67 -5.18 -21.21
CA THR A 89 13.79 -4.25 -21.39
C THR A 89 13.60 -3.05 -20.46
N TYR A 90 14.57 -2.77 -19.58
CA TYR A 90 14.50 -1.61 -18.70
C TYR A 90 14.61 -0.30 -19.46
N ASN A 91 13.84 0.72 -19.04
CA ASN A 91 14.00 2.05 -19.57
C ASN A 91 15.37 2.63 -19.17
N GLU A 92 15.95 3.43 -20.06
CA GLU A 92 17.17 4.17 -19.74
C GLU A 92 16.94 5.07 -18.51
N GLY A 93 17.85 5.02 -17.55
CA GLY A 93 17.77 5.78 -16.30
C GLY A 93 16.75 5.27 -15.29
N SER A 94 16.14 4.09 -15.51
CA SER A 94 15.27 3.47 -14.52
C SER A 94 16.02 3.26 -13.20
N GLN A 95 15.42 3.74 -12.10
CA GLN A 95 15.94 3.55 -10.74
C GLN A 95 15.44 2.25 -10.12
N PHE A 96 14.57 1.52 -10.81
CA PHE A 96 14.13 0.20 -10.36
C PHE A 96 15.32 -0.76 -10.37
N PRO A 97 15.55 -1.52 -9.29
CA PRO A 97 16.65 -2.48 -9.24
C PRO A 97 16.54 -3.52 -10.37
N GLN A 98 17.64 -3.77 -11.07
CA GLN A 98 17.63 -4.66 -12.22
C GLN A 98 17.95 -6.11 -11.79
N GLY A 99 17.31 -7.06 -12.44
CA GLY A 99 17.49 -8.49 -12.22
C GLY A 99 16.17 -9.25 -12.32
N GLU A 100 16.24 -10.50 -12.76
CA GLU A 100 15.06 -11.36 -12.87
C GLU A 100 14.46 -11.65 -11.49
N ASP A 101 15.31 -11.94 -10.50
CA ASP A 101 14.89 -12.22 -9.12
C ASP A 101 14.16 -11.02 -8.50
N VAL A 102 14.60 -9.80 -8.80
CA VAL A 102 14.00 -8.56 -8.30
C VAL A 102 12.64 -8.33 -8.93
N LEU A 103 12.52 -8.54 -10.24
CA LEU A 103 11.23 -8.46 -10.95
C LEU A 103 10.27 -9.52 -10.43
N ASP A 104 10.71 -10.76 -10.29
CA ASP A 104 9.88 -11.84 -9.76
C ASP A 104 9.39 -11.51 -8.34
N GLN A 105 10.27 -11.04 -7.47
CA GLN A 105 9.88 -10.61 -6.11
C GLN A 105 8.90 -9.43 -6.13
N PHE A 106 9.10 -8.46 -7.02
CA PHE A 106 8.20 -7.34 -7.17
C PHE A 106 6.79 -7.79 -7.61
N PHE A 107 6.70 -8.69 -8.58
CA PHE A 107 5.42 -9.20 -9.06
C PHE A 107 4.73 -10.13 -8.06
N ARG A 108 5.47 -10.94 -7.32
CA ARG A 108 4.93 -11.85 -6.29
C ARG A 108 4.27 -11.13 -5.12
N GLN A 109 4.65 -9.89 -4.82
CA GLN A 109 4.01 -9.12 -3.77
C GLN A 109 2.67 -8.51 -4.18
N MET A 110 2.33 -8.54 -5.47
CA MET A 110 1.07 -8.01 -5.96
C MET A 110 -0.11 -8.82 -5.44
N THR A 111 -1.14 -8.11 -4.99
CA THR A 111 -2.37 -8.70 -4.46
C THR A 111 -3.56 -8.34 -5.34
N PRO A 112 -4.58 -9.21 -5.42
CA PRO A 112 -5.84 -8.84 -6.04
C PRO A 112 -6.44 -7.60 -5.38
N ASP A 113 -7.11 -6.80 -6.17
CA ASP A 113 -7.91 -5.68 -5.67
C ASP A 113 -9.33 -6.15 -5.36
N THR A 114 -9.85 -5.75 -4.21
CA THR A 114 -11.21 -6.10 -3.81
C THR A 114 -12.00 -4.84 -3.50
N GLY A 115 -13.23 -4.81 -4.01
CA GLY A 115 -14.16 -3.72 -3.78
C GLY A 115 -15.53 -4.25 -3.35
N MET A 116 -16.47 -3.35 -3.12
CA MET A 116 -17.87 -3.74 -2.93
C MET A 116 -18.45 -4.28 -4.24
N ASP A 117 -19.29 -5.31 -4.11
CA ASP A 117 -20.11 -5.76 -5.23
C ASP A 117 -21.19 -4.72 -5.48
N ASN A 118 -21.06 -4.00 -6.59
CA ASN A 118 -22.10 -3.08 -7.03
C ASN A 118 -22.65 -3.48 -8.39
N ALA A 119 -23.92 -3.16 -8.63
CA ALA A 119 -24.64 -3.53 -9.85
C ALA A 119 -24.05 -2.88 -11.12
N ALA A 120 -23.17 -1.90 -11.00
CA ALA A 120 -22.52 -1.25 -12.12
C ALA A 120 -21.22 -1.95 -12.55
N GLY A 121 -20.79 -2.99 -11.84
CA GLY A 121 -19.51 -3.66 -12.10
C GLY A 121 -18.31 -2.75 -11.87
N ASP A 122 -18.50 -1.69 -11.10
CA ASP A 122 -17.46 -0.75 -10.79
C ASP A 122 -16.47 -1.41 -9.83
N GLN A 123 -15.25 -1.59 -10.30
CA GLN A 123 -14.15 -2.22 -9.56
C GLN A 123 -13.51 -1.26 -8.54
N ASN A 124 -14.19 -0.16 -8.25
CA ASN A 124 -13.66 0.82 -7.34
C ASN A 124 -13.61 0.28 -5.92
N ILE A 125 -12.55 0.66 -5.26
CA ILE A 125 -12.42 0.51 -3.82
C ILE A 125 -13.63 1.20 -3.18
N ASP A 126 -14.12 0.62 -2.12
CA ASP A 126 -14.98 1.35 -1.20
C ASP A 126 -14.13 2.36 -0.40
N ASN A 127 -13.92 3.52 -1.00
CA ASN A 127 -13.10 4.59 -0.40
C ASN A 127 -13.62 4.98 0.99
N THR A 128 -14.93 4.96 1.19
CA THR A 128 -15.56 5.28 2.48
C THR A 128 -15.17 4.27 3.56
N VAL A 129 -15.25 2.99 3.27
CA VAL A 129 -14.86 1.94 4.24
C VAL A 129 -13.37 2.02 4.55
N VAL A 130 -12.53 2.26 3.54
CA VAL A 130 -11.08 2.43 3.76
C VAL A 130 -10.81 3.67 4.61
N ALA A 131 -11.43 4.81 4.28
CA ALA A 131 -11.23 6.05 5.03
C ALA A 131 -11.67 5.92 6.49
N GLN A 132 -12.82 5.30 6.75
CA GLN A 132 -13.31 5.04 8.12
C GLN A 132 -12.38 4.11 8.90
N ALA A 133 -11.84 3.07 8.26
CA ALA A 133 -10.90 2.15 8.91
C ALA A 133 -9.57 2.86 9.26
N VAL A 134 -9.09 3.71 8.37
CA VAL A 134 -7.89 4.52 8.61
C VAL A 134 -8.13 5.54 9.72
N ALA A 135 -9.28 6.24 9.69
CA ALA A 135 -9.66 7.19 10.74
C ALA A 135 -9.70 6.51 12.11
N ALA A 136 -10.41 5.38 12.23
CA ALA A 136 -10.46 4.63 13.47
C ALA A 136 -9.06 4.18 13.96
N THR A 137 -8.15 3.88 13.04
CA THR A 137 -6.77 3.57 13.40
C THR A 137 -6.04 4.81 13.94
N ILE A 138 -6.23 5.97 13.34
CA ILE A 138 -5.64 7.24 13.78
C ILE A 138 -6.18 7.63 15.16
N ASP A 139 -7.47 7.50 15.37
CA ASP A 139 -8.12 7.78 16.66
C ASP A 139 -7.55 6.86 17.76
N GLU A 140 -7.42 5.57 17.49
CA GLU A 140 -6.79 4.62 18.42
C GLU A 140 -5.32 4.96 18.72
N ILE A 141 -4.57 5.44 17.72
CA ILE A 141 -3.20 5.91 17.92
C ILE A 141 -3.19 7.12 18.84
N TYR A 142 -4.08 8.08 18.60
CA TYR A 142 -4.22 9.27 19.44
C TYR A 142 -4.58 8.90 20.88
N GLU A 143 -5.53 7.99 21.08
CA GLU A 143 -5.91 7.52 22.42
C GLU A 143 -4.73 6.87 23.18
N ARG A 144 -3.86 6.15 22.45
CA ARG A 144 -2.68 5.50 23.05
C ARG A 144 -1.50 6.43 23.30
N THR A 145 -1.31 7.41 22.46
CA THR A 145 -0.08 8.22 22.45
C THR A 145 -0.29 9.67 22.85
N GLY A 146 -1.51 10.18 22.73
CA GLY A 146 -1.83 11.61 22.88
C GLY A 146 -1.26 12.49 21.76
N GLN A 147 -0.87 11.89 20.63
CA GLN A 147 -0.22 12.58 19.51
C GLN A 147 -1.04 12.44 18.23
N ASP A 148 -1.09 13.51 17.46
CA ASP A 148 -1.61 13.49 16.09
C ASP A 148 -0.74 12.59 15.19
N SER A 149 -1.34 12.01 14.15
CA SER A 149 -0.64 11.13 13.22
C SER A 149 -0.36 11.81 11.88
N ILE A 150 0.74 11.42 11.24
CA ILE A 150 1.03 11.74 9.85
C ILE A 150 0.54 10.58 8.99
N LEU A 151 -0.45 10.83 8.13
CA LEU A 151 -0.93 9.85 7.17
C LEU A 151 -0.14 9.95 5.86
N VAL A 152 0.53 8.86 5.49
CA VAL A 152 1.25 8.71 4.22
C VAL A 152 0.46 7.77 3.32
N THR A 153 0.10 8.24 2.14
CA THR A 153 -0.67 7.46 1.16
C THR A 153 0.11 7.27 -0.14
N HIS A 154 -0.14 6.18 -0.82
CA HIS A 154 0.42 5.91 -2.13
C HIS A 154 -0.68 5.61 -3.16
N SER A 155 -0.57 6.27 -4.34
CA SER A 155 -1.38 5.94 -5.52
C SER A 155 -2.89 5.93 -5.22
N GLN A 156 -3.58 4.81 -5.45
CA GLN A 156 -4.99 4.61 -5.18
C GLN A 156 -5.38 4.91 -3.72
N GLY A 157 -4.50 4.63 -2.76
CA GLY A 157 -4.71 4.95 -1.35
C GLY A 157 -4.87 6.46 -1.06
N GLY A 158 -4.50 7.31 -2.01
CA GLY A 158 -4.68 8.76 -1.90
C GLY A 158 -6.14 9.19 -1.86
N LEU A 159 -7.02 8.54 -2.61
CA LEU A 159 -8.46 8.87 -2.61
C LEU A 159 -9.08 8.69 -1.22
N PRO A 160 -9.07 7.49 -0.61
CA PRO A 160 -9.57 7.33 0.75
C PRO A 160 -8.80 8.18 1.75
N GLY A 161 -7.49 8.39 1.55
CA GLY A 161 -6.68 9.25 2.42
C GLY A 161 -7.19 10.69 2.51
N TRP A 162 -7.67 11.27 1.40
CA TRP A 162 -8.29 12.59 1.40
C TRP A 162 -9.67 12.63 2.07
N GLU A 163 -10.31 11.47 2.25
CA GLU A 163 -11.59 11.38 2.95
C GLU A 163 -11.43 11.19 4.46
N VAL A 164 -10.29 10.69 4.94
CA VAL A 164 -10.02 10.42 6.38
C VAL A 164 -10.41 11.60 7.28
N PRO A 165 -10.05 12.87 6.98
CA PRO A 165 -10.39 14.00 7.85
C PRO A 165 -11.88 14.27 8.04
N ARG A 166 -12.75 13.53 7.37
CA ARG A 166 -14.21 13.60 7.59
C ARG A 166 -14.68 12.73 8.75
N TYR A 167 -13.81 11.83 9.22
CA TYR A 167 -14.14 10.77 10.17
C TYR A 167 -13.29 10.80 11.44
N THR A 168 -12.23 11.60 11.50
CA THR A 168 -11.41 11.87 12.70
C THR A 168 -11.86 13.13 13.40
#